data_32e17a12fa8089bf8d3bf1ef5322f5a6
#
_entry.id   32e17a12fa8089bf8d3bf1ef5322f5a6
#
_cell.length_a   1.000
_cell.length_b   1.000
_cell.length_c   1.000
_cell.angle_alpha   90.00
_cell.angle_beta   90.00
_cell.angle_gamma   90.00
#
_symmetry.space_group_name_H-M   'P 1'
#
loop_
_entity.id
_entity.type
_entity.pdbx_description
1 polymer ?
#
loop_
_entity_poly.entity_id
_entity_poly.type
_entity_poly.pdbx_seq_one_letter_code
_entity_poly.pdbx_strand_id
1 'polypeptide(L)'
;RLLKFQNILIILYHSICLGDLIRPSYGQELNYIHVVFEWKQKADATHYQLELIELNSNSTFLIDSLKTNLFIDRSNILWNKIYQWRVRALLHSNDYTQWSEPSVFITKESKLHFVNITNYQDSLIQDGLTMMGGPNPIRHTVVIDRHGNEIWNDADYSFKINHVDQYGAIYGNSDYLFP
;
A
#
# COMPACT_ATOMS: atom_id res chain seq x y z
N ARG A 1 -55.15 26.19 24.25
CA ARG A 1 -53.86 25.70 24.79
C ARG A 1 -53.07 25.13 23.62
N LEU A 2 -52.18 25.98 23.05
CA LEU A 2 -51.34 25.63 21.92
C LEU A 2 -50.03 24.97 22.46
N LEU A 3 -49.81 23.71 22.10
CA LEU A 3 -48.55 23.03 22.30
C LEU A 3 -47.56 23.49 21.23
N LYS A 4 -46.52 24.23 21.60
CA LYS A 4 -45.39 24.53 20.76
C LYS A 4 -44.47 23.32 20.71
N PHE A 5 -44.42 22.65 19.57
CA PHE A 5 -43.36 21.70 19.26
C PHE A 5 -42.06 22.50 18.98
N GLN A 6 -41.11 22.41 19.87
CA GLN A 6 -39.73 22.85 19.58
C GLN A 6 -39.07 21.79 18.71
N ASN A 7 -38.86 22.10 17.45
CA ASN A 7 -38.01 21.32 16.57
C ASN A 7 -36.55 21.45 17.04
N ILE A 8 -36.07 20.42 17.73
CA ILE A 8 -34.63 20.30 18.01
C ILE A 8 -33.98 19.83 16.72
N LEU A 9 -33.39 20.78 15.99
CA LEU A 9 -32.52 20.47 14.86
C LEU A 9 -31.18 19.94 15.42
N ILE A 10 -31.05 18.61 15.48
CA ILE A 10 -29.76 17.98 15.75
C ILE A 10 -28.91 18.13 14.49
N ILE A 11 -28.07 19.15 14.44
CA ILE A 11 -27.03 19.29 13.43
C ILE A 11 -25.95 18.28 13.84
N LEU A 12 -25.97 17.11 13.24
CA LEU A 12 -24.85 16.18 13.24
C LEU A 12 -23.70 16.85 12.46
N TYR A 13 -22.84 17.55 13.21
CA TYR A 13 -21.52 17.89 12.68
C TYR A 13 -20.80 16.57 12.44
N HIS A 14 -20.85 16.06 11.23
CA HIS A 14 -19.83 15.16 10.76
C HIS A 14 -18.56 15.99 10.68
N SER A 15 -17.77 15.99 11.76
CA SER A 15 -16.35 16.31 11.63
C SER A 15 -15.83 15.43 10.53
N ILE A 16 -15.52 16.02 9.38
CA ILE A 16 -14.63 15.41 8.40
C ILE A 16 -13.28 15.38 9.13
N CYS A 17 -13.08 14.37 9.94
CA CYS A 17 -11.79 14.03 10.46
C CYS A 17 -10.98 13.71 9.22
N LEU A 18 -10.18 14.66 8.74
CA LEU A 18 -9.12 14.41 7.79
C LEU A 18 -8.28 13.31 8.45
N GLY A 19 -8.42 12.09 7.95
CA GLY A 19 -7.90 10.90 8.58
C GLY A 19 -6.43 11.09 8.92
N ASP A 20 -6.02 10.60 10.08
CA ASP A 20 -4.61 10.61 10.48
C ASP A 20 -3.74 9.76 9.55
N LEU A 21 -4.37 8.88 8.75
CA LEU A 21 -3.72 8.02 7.78
C LEU A 21 -3.59 8.73 6.42
N ILE A 22 -2.36 8.75 5.87
CA ILE A 22 -2.03 9.49 4.64
C ILE A 22 -1.97 8.52 3.45
N ARG A 23 -1.23 7.43 3.58
CA ARG A 23 -1.14 6.38 2.55
C ARG A 23 -0.85 5.00 3.14
N PRO A 24 -1.42 3.94 2.53
CA PRO A 24 -2.38 3.99 1.43
C PRO A 24 -3.68 4.70 1.83
N SER A 25 -4.24 5.51 0.94
CA SER A 25 -5.52 6.19 1.18
C SER A 25 -6.69 5.23 1.08
N TYR A 26 -7.84 5.61 1.67
CA TYR A 26 -9.03 4.77 1.62
C TYR A 26 -9.50 4.50 0.19
N GLY A 27 -9.73 3.22 -0.13
CA GLY A 27 -10.15 2.75 -1.44
C GLY A 27 -9.04 2.74 -2.51
N GLN A 28 -7.78 3.03 -2.15
CA GLN A 28 -6.69 3.05 -3.12
C GLN A 28 -6.42 1.65 -3.68
N GLU A 29 -6.27 1.54 -4.99
CA GLU A 29 -5.83 0.34 -5.69
C GLU A 29 -4.33 0.45 -5.98
N LEU A 30 -3.57 -0.56 -5.53
CA LEU A 30 -2.11 -0.61 -5.67
C LEU A 30 -1.71 -1.66 -6.69
N ASN A 31 -0.81 -1.29 -7.59
CA ASN A 31 -0.13 -2.19 -8.53
C ASN A 31 1.28 -2.57 -8.04
N TYR A 32 1.47 -2.63 -6.72
CA TYR A 32 2.70 -3.02 -6.03
C TYR A 32 2.40 -3.59 -4.65
N ILE A 33 3.34 -4.40 -4.13
CA ILE A 33 3.22 -5.06 -2.83
C ILE A 33 4.26 -4.60 -1.80
N HIS A 34 5.28 -3.81 -2.19
CA HIS A 34 6.12 -3.10 -1.24
C HIS A 34 5.44 -1.78 -0.87
N VAL A 35 4.63 -1.79 0.16
CA VAL A 35 3.68 -0.71 0.46
C VAL A 35 4.23 0.24 1.51
N VAL A 36 4.20 1.53 1.19
CA VAL A 36 4.54 2.61 2.13
C VAL A 36 3.29 2.97 2.94
N PHE A 37 3.37 2.79 4.24
CA PHE A 37 2.40 3.31 5.21
C PHE A 37 2.90 4.62 5.77
N GLU A 38 2.07 5.64 5.71
CA GLU A 38 2.38 6.97 6.23
C GLU A 38 1.16 7.54 6.94
N TRP A 39 1.39 8.17 8.08
CA TRP A 39 0.36 8.80 8.89
C TRP A 39 0.84 10.13 9.48
N LYS A 40 -0.06 10.92 10.04
CA LYS A 40 0.31 12.18 10.70
C LYS A 40 1.09 11.90 11.98
N GLN A 41 2.15 12.65 12.17
CA GLN A 41 2.90 12.58 13.41
C GLN A 41 2.03 13.06 14.58
N LYS A 42 2.06 12.31 15.68
CA LYS A 42 1.40 12.67 16.93
C LYS A 42 2.39 13.36 17.85
N ALA A 43 1.98 14.49 18.44
CA ALA A 43 2.77 15.13 19.49
C ALA A 43 2.95 14.15 20.67
N ASP A 44 4.14 14.22 21.33
CA ASP A 44 4.51 13.37 22.47
C ASP A 44 4.57 11.86 22.20
N ALA A 45 4.45 11.43 20.92
CA ALA A 45 4.63 10.04 20.56
C ALA A 45 6.11 9.65 20.65
N THR A 46 6.39 8.55 21.33
CA THR A 46 7.71 7.91 21.36
C THR A 46 7.86 6.84 20.29
N HIS A 47 6.78 6.08 20.05
CA HIS A 47 6.68 4.99 19.09
C HIS A 47 5.27 4.90 18.55
N TYR A 48 5.12 4.08 17.50
CA TYR A 48 3.82 3.74 16.93
C TYR A 48 3.66 2.23 16.82
N GLN A 49 2.41 1.80 16.82
CA GLN A 49 1.99 0.48 16.40
C GLN A 49 1.11 0.62 15.16
N LEU A 50 1.37 -0.23 14.17
CA LEU A 50 0.56 -0.38 12.97
C LEU A 50 -0.07 -1.77 12.98
N GLU A 51 -1.38 -1.82 12.82
CA GLU A 51 -2.11 -3.06 12.63
C GLU A 51 -2.57 -3.15 11.18
N LEU A 52 -2.27 -4.27 10.55
CA LEU A 52 -2.65 -4.61 9.18
C LEU A 52 -3.47 -5.89 9.20
N ILE A 53 -4.64 -5.89 8.57
CA ILE A 53 -5.56 -7.02 8.50
C ILE A 53 -5.83 -7.35 7.03
N GLU A 54 -5.55 -8.56 6.60
CA GLU A 54 -6.03 -9.08 5.32
C GLU A 54 -7.47 -9.54 5.48
N LEU A 55 -8.42 -8.85 4.83
CA LEU A 55 -9.85 -9.04 5.09
C LEU A 55 -10.41 -10.38 4.57
N ASN A 56 -9.79 -11.00 3.58
CA ASN A 56 -10.26 -12.26 3.02
C ASN A 56 -9.95 -13.46 3.94
N SER A 57 -8.78 -13.45 4.58
CA SER A 57 -8.33 -14.54 5.48
C SER A 57 -8.46 -14.20 6.96
N ASN A 58 -8.77 -12.94 7.30
CA ASN A 58 -8.70 -12.38 8.66
C ASN A 58 -7.31 -12.50 9.31
N SER A 59 -6.26 -12.61 8.51
CA SER A 59 -4.89 -12.63 9.00
C SER A 59 -4.51 -11.24 9.50
N THR A 60 -4.02 -11.15 10.74
CA THR A 60 -3.64 -9.88 11.38
C THR A 60 -2.14 -9.83 11.61
N PHE A 61 -1.52 -8.73 11.21
CA PHE A 61 -0.11 -8.40 11.43
C PHE A 61 -0.03 -7.17 12.32
N LEU A 62 0.68 -7.28 13.43
CA LEU A 62 0.96 -6.16 14.33
C LEU A 62 2.44 -5.80 14.19
N ILE A 63 2.72 -4.63 13.67
CA ILE A 63 4.05 -4.06 13.56
C ILE A 63 4.23 -3.07 14.71
N ASP A 64 5.16 -3.36 15.60
CA ASP A 64 5.38 -2.62 16.83
C ASP A 64 6.67 -1.78 16.79
N SER A 65 6.82 -0.90 17.77
CA SER A 65 8.03 -0.12 18.03
C SER A 65 8.53 0.73 16.86
N LEU A 66 7.63 1.20 16.00
CA LEU A 66 7.94 2.09 14.90
C LEU A 66 8.29 3.49 15.45
N LYS A 67 9.50 3.97 15.16
CA LYS A 67 10.01 5.26 15.67
C LYS A 67 9.62 6.47 14.84
N THR A 68 9.13 6.23 13.63
CA THR A 68 8.74 7.26 12.67
C THR A 68 7.28 7.06 12.27
N ASN A 69 6.68 8.07 11.69
CA ASN A 69 5.35 8.03 11.11
C ASN A 69 5.33 7.50 9.66
N LEU A 70 6.33 6.70 9.32
CA LEU A 70 6.46 6.05 8.02
C LEU A 70 7.01 4.64 8.21
N PHE A 71 6.39 3.67 7.51
CA PHE A 71 6.83 2.28 7.48
C PHE A 71 6.68 1.70 6.07
N ILE A 72 7.63 0.89 5.63
CA ILE A 72 7.55 0.18 4.35
C ILE A 72 7.41 -1.32 4.63
N ASP A 73 6.23 -1.86 4.35
CA ASP A 73 6.03 -3.31 4.37
C ASP A 73 6.57 -3.94 3.09
N ARG A 74 7.34 -5.02 3.24
CA ARG A 74 7.93 -5.77 2.13
C ARG A 74 7.62 -7.27 2.18
N SER A 75 6.81 -7.72 3.13
CA SER A 75 6.66 -9.15 3.40
C SER A 75 5.23 -9.62 3.69
N ASN A 76 4.34 -8.74 4.15
CA ASN A 76 3.00 -9.14 4.58
C ASN A 76 1.92 -8.85 3.52
N ILE A 77 2.26 -8.09 2.49
CA ILE A 77 1.32 -7.71 1.44
C ILE A 77 1.45 -8.67 0.25
N LEU A 78 0.33 -9.23 -0.16
CA LEU A 78 0.21 -10.14 -1.30
C LEU A 78 -0.64 -9.50 -2.41
N TRP A 79 -0.53 -10.03 -3.62
CA TRP A 79 -1.36 -9.64 -4.76
C TRP A 79 -2.81 -10.11 -4.63
N ASN A 80 -3.75 -9.38 -5.25
CA ASN A 80 -5.17 -9.69 -5.32
C ASN A 80 -5.83 -9.84 -3.94
N LYS A 81 -5.55 -8.90 -3.04
CA LYS A 81 -6.02 -8.89 -1.65
C LYS A 81 -6.61 -7.57 -1.25
N ILE A 82 -7.45 -7.59 -0.23
CA ILE A 82 -8.03 -6.41 0.41
C ILE A 82 -7.47 -6.33 1.81
N TYR A 83 -6.92 -5.18 2.15
CA TYR A 83 -6.31 -4.90 3.44
C TYR A 83 -6.98 -3.74 4.14
N GLN A 84 -7.10 -3.87 5.46
CA GLN A 84 -7.45 -2.79 6.36
C GLN A 84 -6.25 -2.49 7.25
N TRP A 85 -5.98 -1.22 7.52
CA TRP A 85 -4.89 -0.84 8.40
C TRP A 85 -5.26 0.34 9.29
N ARG A 86 -4.62 0.42 10.45
CA ARG A 86 -4.78 1.50 11.42
C ARG A 86 -3.52 1.64 12.26
N VAL A 87 -3.35 2.79 12.91
CA VAL A 87 -2.20 3.07 13.77
C VAL A 87 -2.64 3.60 15.12
N ARG A 88 -1.75 3.46 16.11
CA ARG A 88 -1.83 4.17 17.39
C ARG A 88 -0.43 4.56 17.85
N ALA A 89 -0.36 5.58 18.71
CA ALA A 89 0.90 6.07 19.27
C ALA A 89 1.08 5.61 20.73
N LEU A 90 2.30 5.29 21.11
CA LEU A 90 2.75 5.19 22.48
C LEU A 90 3.31 6.57 22.89
N LEU A 91 2.75 7.15 23.95
CA LEU A 91 3.13 8.47 24.44
C LEU A 91 4.27 8.39 25.48
N HIS A 92 4.87 9.52 25.80
CA HIS A 92 5.87 9.62 26.88
C HIS A 92 5.31 9.21 28.26
N SER A 93 4.00 9.31 28.48
CA SER A 93 3.31 8.80 29.66
C SER A 93 3.28 7.27 29.77
N ASN A 94 3.78 6.56 28.75
CA ASN A 94 3.74 5.10 28.61
C ASN A 94 2.32 4.55 28.34
N ASP A 95 1.39 5.40 27.91
CA ASP A 95 0.04 5.04 27.52
C ASP A 95 -0.10 5.01 26.00
N TYR A 96 -0.93 4.09 25.50
CA TYR A 96 -1.33 4.08 24.10
C TYR A 96 -2.49 5.03 23.84
N THR A 97 -2.45 5.75 22.73
CA THR A 97 -3.65 6.44 22.22
C THR A 97 -4.71 5.42 21.77
N GLN A 98 -5.93 5.89 21.55
CA GLN A 98 -6.89 5.09 20.78
C GLN A 98 -6.34 4.83 19.38
N TRP A 99 -6.77 3.71 18.78
CA TRP A 99 -6.51 3.44 17.37
C TRP A 99 -7.11 4.53 16.49
N SER A 100 -6.43 4.86 15.39
CA SER A 100 -7.02 5.69 14.33
C SER A 100 -8.25 5.02 13.73
N GLU A 101 -9.10 5.79 13.06
CA GLU A 101 -10.06 5.21 12.14
C GLU A 101 -9.31 4.38 11.08
N PRO A 102 -9.83 3.19 10.71
CA PRO A 102 -9.15 2.34 9.77
C PRO A 102 -9.25 2.85 8.33
N SER A 103 -8.23 2.60 7.54
CA SER A 103 -8.22 2.78 6.08
C SER A 103 -8.18 1.43 5.38
N VAL A 104 -8.76 1.34 4.19
CA VAL A 104 -8.81 0.12 3.37
C VAL A 104 -8.14 0.40 2.04
N PHE A 105 -7.33 -0.55 1.55
CA PHE A 105 -6.76 -0.53 0.21
C PHE A 105 -6.79 -1.92 -0.43
N ILE A 106 -6.58 -1.97 -1.74
CA ILE A 106 -6.65 -3.19 -2.54
C ILE A 106 -5.35 -3.33 -3.31
N THR A 107 -4.79 -4.53 -3.39
CA THR A 107 -3.72 -4.85 -4.32
C THR A 107 -4.30 -5.48 -5.58
N LYS A 108 -3.85 -5.01 -6.76
CA LYS A 108 -4.24 -5.57 -8.05
C LYS A 108 -3.69 -6.98 -8.25
N GLU A 109 -3.96 -7.58 -9.40
CA GLU A 109 -3.46 -8.91 -9.75
C GLU A 109 -1.98 -8.88 -10.16
N SER A 110 -1.27 -9.97 -9.84
CA SER A 110 0.06 -10.25 -10.40
C SER A 110 -0.03 -10.51 -11.90
N LYS A 111 0.96 -10.06 -12.65
CA LYS A 111 1.10 -10.31 -14.10
C LYS A 111 2.06 -11.46 -14.41
N LEU A 112 2.79 -11.98 -13.41
CA LEU A 112 3.79 -13.05 -13.56
C LEU A 112 3.34 -14.43 -13.03
N HIS A 113 2.05 -14.65 -12.82
CA HIS A 113 1.53 -15.90 -12.25
C HIS A 113 1.86 -17.16 -13.09
N PHE A 114 2.34 -17.01 -14.32
CA PHE A 114 2.75 -18.09 -15.23
C PHE A 114 4.27 -18.17 -15.45
N VAL A 115 5.07 -17.34 -14.79
CA VAL A 115 6.54 -17.35 -14.89
C VAL A 115 7.13 -18.15 -13.72
N ASN A 116 8.02 -19.09 -14.04
CA ASN A 116 8.73 -19.87 -13.04
C ASN A 116 10.24 -19.61 -13.16
N ILE A 117 10.90 -19.50 -12.01
CA ILE A 117 12.36 -19.51 -11.95
C ILE A 117 12.85 -20.92 -12.17
N THR A 118 13.59 -21.16 -13.24
CA THR A 118 14.14 -22.48 -13.57
C THR A 118 15.56 -22.71 -13.03
N ASN A 119 16.28 -21.64 -12.76
CA ASN A 119 17.63 -21.70 -12.21
C ASN A 119 17.85 -20.49 -11.27
N TYR A 120 18.22 -20.77 -10.01
CA TYR A 120 18.49 -19.76 -8.99
C TYR A 120 19.85 -20.05 -8.34
N GLN A 121 20.79 -19.12 -8.46
CA GLN A 121 22.10 -19.17 -7.82
C GLN A 121 22.33 -17.89 -7.01
N ASP A 122 22.06 -17.95 -5.71
CA ASP A 122 22.09 -16.80 -4.81
C ASP A 122 23.41 -16.02 -4.85
N SER A 123 24.54 -16.73 -4.96
CA SER A 123 25.89 -16.15 -5.01
C SER A 123 26.18 -15.34 -6.29
N LEU A 124 25.39 -15.51 -7.35
CA LEU A 124 25.57 -14.83 -8.63
C LEU A 124 24.55 -13.72 -8.85
N ILE A 125 23.57 -13.56 -7.97
CA ILE A 125 22.53 -12.54 -8.08
C ILE A 125 22.96 -11.31 -7.28
N GLN A 126 23.07 -10.19 -8.00
CA GLN A 126 23.31 -8.89 -7.36
C GLN A 126 22.06 -8.47 -6.58
N ASP A 127 22.26 -7.84 -5.42
CA ASP A 127 21.16 -7.26 -4.65
C ASP A 127 20.54 -6.09 -5.42
N GLY A 128 19.22 -6.06 -5.53
CA GLY A 128 18.50 -5.04 -6.29
C GLY A 128 17.18 -5.54 -6.88
N LEU A 129 16.64 -4.75 -7.78
CA LEU A 129 15.39 -5.01 -8.48
C LEU A 129 15.68 -5.22 -9.97
N THR A 130 14.98 -6.18 -10.56
CA THR A 130 15.02 -6.41 -12.00
C THR A 130 13.72 -5.96 -12.63
N MET A 131 13.81 -5.05 -13.60
CA MET A 131 12.67 -4.62 -14.39
C MET A 131 12.66 -5.33 -15.73
N MET A 132 11.53 -5.89 -16.10
CA MET A 132 11.32 -6.59 -17.34
C MET A 132 10.12 -6.02 -18.08
N GLY A 133 10.30 -5.70 -19.38
CA GLY A 133 9.19 -5.43 -20.29
C GLY A 133 8.88 -6.70 -21.08
N GLY A 134 7.67 -7.20 -20.98
CA GLY A 134 7.29 -8.46 -21.61
C GLY A 134 7.17 -8.36 -23.12
N PRO A 135 7.79 -9.29 -23.89
CA PRO A 135 7.43 -9.50 -25.30
C PRO A 135 6.03 -10.10 -25.42
N ASN A 136 5.39 -9.96 -26.57
CA ASN A 136 4.11 -10.61 -26.85
C ASN A 136 4.19 -12.13 -26.55
N PRO A 137 3.23 -12.77 -25.82
CA PRO A 137 1.90 -12.26 -25.50
C PRO A 137 1.81 -11.41 -24.20
N ILE A 138 2.89 -11.32 -23.42
CA ILE A 138 2.94 -10.59 -22.15
C ILE A 138 3.30 -9.14 -22.46
N ARG A 139 2.30 -8.30 -22.60
CA ARG A 139 2.48 -6.87 -22.91
C ARG A 139 2.63 -5.98 -21.67
N HIS A 140 3.13 -6.54 -20.56
CA HIS A 140 3.24 -5.83 -19.29
C HIS A 140 4.70 -5.61 -18.89
N THR A 141 4.95 -4.48 -18.26
CA THR A 141 6.21 -4.23 -17.55
C THR A 141 6.03 -4.62 -16.10
N VAL A 142 6.97 -5.40 -15.59
CA VAL A 142 6.98 -5.86 -14.20
C VAL A 142 8.34 -5.62 -13.57
N VAL A 143 8.34 -5.46 -12.26
CA VAL A 143 9.56 -5.41 -11.44
C VAL A 143 9.54 -6.61 -10.49
N ILE A 144 10.65 -7.33 -10.47
CA ILE A 144 10.86 -8.45 -9.55
C ILE A 144 12.00 -8.16 -8.58
N ASP A 145 11.90 -8.79 -7.41
CA ASP A 145 13.00 -8.83 -6.44
C ASP A 145 14.07 -9.85 -6.86
N ARG A 146 15.15 -9.99 -6.05
CA ARG A 146 16.21 -10.97 -6.28
C ARG A 146 15.75 -12.43 -6.26
N HIS A 147 14.60 -12.72 -5.64
CA HIS A 147 14.02 -14.06 -5.55
C HIS A 147 13.02 -14.33 -6.68
N GLY A 148 12.82 -13.37 -7.59
CA GLY A 148 11.88 -13.46 -8.71
C GLY A 148 10.43 -13.20 -8.33
N ASN A 149 10.17 -12.69 -7.14
CA ASN A 149 8.83 -12.29 -6.76
C ASN A 149 8.48 -10.97 -7.42
N GLU A 150 7.34 -10.91 -8.08
CA GLU A 150 6.80 -9.66 -8.62
C GLU A 150 6.46 -8.71 -7.47
N ILE A 151 6.99 -7.50 -7.51
CA ILE A 151 6.73 -6.48 -6.50
C ILE A 151 5.99 -5.25 -7.05
N TRP A 152 6.03 -5.05 -8.36
CA TRP A 152 5.33 -3.97 -9.07
C TRP A 152 4.98 -4.42 -10.49
N ASN A 153 3.88 -3.91 -11.04
CA ASN A 153 3.55 -4.03 -12.45
C ASN A 153 2.89 -2.76 -12.99
N ASP A 154 2.76 -2.66 -14.31
CA ASP A 154 2.15 -1.51 -14.99
C ASP A 154 0.62 -1.50 -14.94
N ALA A 155 0.01 -2.33 -14.12
CA ALA A 155 -1.44 -2.48 -13.96
C ALA A 155 -2.15 -2.81 -15.28
N ASP A 156 -3.01 -1.91 -15.75
CA ASP A 156 -3.83 -2.09 -16.94
C ASP A 156 -3.19 -1.41 -18.18
N TYR A 157 -2.03 -0.79 -18.00
CA TYR A 157 -1.30 -0.12 -19.06
C TYR A 157 -0.34 -1.12 -19.72
N SER A 158 -0.51 -1.42 -21.00
CA SER A 158 0.49 -2.15 -21.76
C SER A 158 1.68 -1.24 -22.02
N PHE A 159 2.61 -1.19 -21.08
CA PHE A 159 3.77 -0.33 -21.12
C PHE A 159 5.03 -1.15 -21.46
N LYS A 160 5.68 -0.82 -22.57
CA LYS A 160 6.95 -1.43 -22.97
C LYS A 160 8.10 -0.52 -22.54
N ILE A 161 8.88 -0.99 -21.58
CA ILE A 161 10.05 -0.26 -21.11
C ILE A 161 11.14 -0.18 -22.19
N ASN A 162 11.74 1.00 -22.34
CA ASN A 162 12.91 1.23 -23.18
C ASN A 162 14.15 1.56 -22.34
N HIS A 163 13.99 2.32 -21.26
CA HIS A 163 15.10 2.82 -20.45
C HIS A 163 14.65 3.16 -19.03
N VAL A 164 15.56 2.99 -18.06
CA VAL A 164 15.44 3.51 -16.69
C VAL A 164 16.63 4.43 -16.47
N ASP A 165 16.39 5.65 -16.02
CA ASP A 165 17.47 6.59 -15.72
C ASP A 165 18.10 6.34 -14.33
N GLN A 166 19.17 7.08 -14.05
CA GLN A 166 19.89 6.98 -12.77
C GLN A 166 19.07 7.41 -11.54
N TYR A 167 17.91 8.05 -11.73
CA TYR A 167 16.99 8.48 -10.67
C TYR A 167 15.81 7.52 -10.49
N GLY A 168 15.75 6.44 -11.29
CA GLY A 168 14.66 5.45 -11.26
C GLY A 168 13.43 5.84 -12.08
N ALA A 169 13.49 6.91 -12.89
CA ALA A 169 12.41 7.24 -13.81
C ALA A 169 12.38 6.25 -15.00
N ILE A 170 11.20 5.77 -15.31
CA ILE A 170 10.98 4.72 -16.31
C ILE A 170 10.43 5.36 -17.58
N TYR A 171 11.10 5.12 -18.70
CA TYR A 171 10.73 5.60 -20.02
C TYR A 171 10.37 4.43 -20.92
N GLY A 172 9.30 4.58 -21.69
CA GLY A 172 8.85 3.53 -22.60
C GLY A 172 7.71 3.97 -23.51
N ASN A 173 7.16 3.02 -24.23
CA ASN A 173 6.02 3.21 -25.11
C ASN A 173 4.79 2.49 -24.54
N SER A 174 3.63 3.13 -24.60
CA SER A 174 2.35 2.49 -24.34
C SER A 174 1.68 2.16 -25.67
N ASP A 175 1.15 0.94 -25.79
CA ASP A 175 0.34 0.53 -26.94
C ASP A 175 -1.08 1.16 -26.91
N TYR A 176 -1.38 1.98 -25.89
CA TYR A 176 -2.63 2.73 -25.87
C TYR A 176 -2.58 3.82 -26.94
N LEU A 177 -3.24 3.56 -28.06
CA LEU A 177 -3.74 4.62 -28.92
C LEU A 177 -4.81 5.36 -28.09
N PHE A 178 -4.50 6.59 -27.68
CA PHE A 178 -5.53 7.47 -27.12
C PHE A 178 -6.67 7.57 -28.16
N PRO A 179 -7.93 7.34 -27.74
CA PRO A 179 -9.06 7.53 -28.62
C PRO A 179 -9.21 9.00 -29.04
#